data_606d463c73a9690ebd3691b7e2fff57a
#
_entry.id   606d463c73a9690ebd3691b7e2fff57a
#
_cell.length_a   1.000
_cell.length_b   1.000
_cell.length_c   1.000
_cell.angle_alpha   90.00
_cell.angle_beta   90.00
_cell.angle_gamma   90.00
#
_symmetry.space_group_name_H-M   'P 1'
#
loop_
_entity.id
_entity.type
_entity.pdbx_description
1 polymer ?
#
loop_
_entity_poly.entity_id
_entity_poly.type
_entity_poly.pdbx_seq_one_letter_code
_entity_poly.pdbx_strand_id
1 'polypeptide(L)'
;LVCADNPQSYACDIALFGNPRGSGESLWDIKKNIGYVSPELHRSYQRDMPAIRIVASGLMDSVGLYVKPKEEDMGKCRFWMKVFGLEGLEDRGFLKLSSGEQRLVLLARAFVKDPELLILDEPLHGLDNRNRRLVKDVIEAFCQRKNKTMIMVTHYKEELPACIDHSIFLVRHTK
;
A
#
# COMPACT_ATOMS: atom_id res chain seq x y z
N LEU A 1 1.13 10.32 -10.47
CA LEU A 1 2.07 11.46 -10.29
C LEU A 1 2.94 11.25 -9.05
N VAL A 2 2.37 11.08 -7.86
CA VAL A 2 3.10 10.97 -6.58
C VAL A 2 4.08 9.79 -6.57
N CYS A 3 3.68 8.62 -7.12
CA CYS A 3 4.53 7.42 -7.17
C CYS A 3 5.65 7.50 -8.24
N ALA A 4 5.79 8.63 -8.92
CA ALA A 4 6.86 8.87 -9.89
C ALA A 4 6.81 8.04 -11.20
N ASP A 5 5.79 7.24 -11.40
CA ASP A 5 5.69 6.37 -12.57
C ASP A 5 5.17 7.08 -13.84
N ASN A 6 4.75 8.34 -13.72
CA ASN A 6 4.23 9.14 -14.83
C ASN A 6 5.22 10.25 -15.22
N PRO A 7 5.66 10.36 -16.49
CA PRO A 7 6.54 11.43 -16.96
C PRO A 7 6.02 12.85 -16.70
N GLN A 8 4.69 13.05 -16.66
CA GLN A 8 4.08 14.33 -16.31
C GLN A 8 4.44 14.83 -14.89
N SER A 9 4.92 13.94 -14.01
CA SER A 9 5.38 14.34 -12.68
C SER A 9 6.58 15.30 -12.71
N TYR A 10 7.34 15.33 -13.80
CA TYR A 10 8.45 16.27 -13.99
C TYR A 10 8.00 17.62 -14.57
N ALA A 11 6.79 17.71 -15.12
CA ALA A 11 6.23 18.93 -15.67
C ALA A 11 5.40 19.73 -14.62
N CYS A 12 5.20 19.17 -13.44
CA CYS A 12 4.44 19.79 -12.35
C CYS A 12 5.38 20.17 -11.21
N ASP A 13 5.08 21.26 -10.53
CA ASP A 13 5.78 21.66 -9.30
C ASP A 13 5.30 20.76 -8.14
N ILE A 14 6.03 19.68 -7.90
CA ILE A 14 5.73 18.68 -6.88
C ILE A 14 6.92 18.60 -5.91
N ALA A 15 6.66 18.81 -4.63
CA ALA A 15 7.60 18.51 -3.56
C ALA A 15 7.13 17.29 -2.78
N LEU A 16 8.06 16.35 -2.50
CA LEU A 16 7.81 15.17 -1.69
C LEU A 16 8.81 15.14 -0.53
N PHE A 17 8.33 14.90 0.68
CA PHE A 17 9.16 14.86 1.88
C PHE A 17 10.05 16.10 2.06
N GLY A 18 9.52 17.28 1.68
CA GLY A 18 10.23 18.55 1.76
C GLY A 18 11.20 18.87 0.61
N ASN A 19 11.39 17.96 -0.33
CA ASN A 19 12.31 18.12 -1.46
C ASN A 19 11.54 18.34 -2.78
N PRO A 20 11.90 19.37 -3.60
CA PRO A 20 11.35 19.52 -4.94
C PRO A 20 11.71 18.32 -5.80
N ARG A 21 10.75 17.84 -6.58
CA ARG A 21 11.01 16.72 -7.47
C ARG A 21 12.00 17.07 -8.57
N GLY A 22 13.00 16.18 -8.76
CA GLY A 22 14.09 16.43 -9.73
C GLY A 22 15.31 17.13 -9.15
N SER A 23 15.38 17.28 -7.82
CA SER A 23 16.53 17.86 -7.11
C SER A 23 17.74 16.91 -6.98
N GLY A 24 17.72 15.74 -7.66
CA GLY A 24 18.81 14.75 -7.63
C GLY A 24 18.49 13.49 -6.84
N GLU A 25 17.31 13.37 -6.28
CA GLU A 25 16.85 12.16 -5.58
C GLU A 25 16.61 11.02 -6.56
N SER A 26 17.02 9.81 -6.17
CA SER A 26 16.67 8.62 -6.93
C SER A 26 15.20 8.26 -6.72
N LEU A 27 14.59 7.63 -7.74
CA LEU A 27 13.22 7.09 -7.59
C LEU A 27 13.12 6.09 -6.43
N TRP A 28 14.18 5.39 -6.11
CA TRP A 28 14.26 4.46 -5.00
C TRP A 28 14.20 5.16 -3.65
N ASP A 29 14.83 6.33 -3.51
CA ASP A 29 14.78 7.11 -2.27
C ASP A 29 13.37 7.63 -1.97
N ILE A 30 12.62 7.93 -3.00
CA ILE A 30 11.21 8.32 -2.87
C ILE A 30 10.35 7.09 -2.56
N LYS A 31 10.46 6.03 -3.36
CA LYS A 31 9.59 4.84 -3.25
C LYS A 31 9.75 4.09 -1.93
N LYS A 32 10.94 4.08 -1.33
CA LYS A 32 11.15 3.43 -0.02
C LYS A 32 10.26 4.02 1.09
N ASN A 33 9.87 5.30 0.98
CA ASN A 33 9.05 6.00 1.96
C ASN A 33 7.55 5.97 1.62
N ILE A 34 7.15 5.35 0.50
CA ILE A 34 5.76 5.29 0.04
C ILE A 34 5.24 3.86 0.11
N GLY A 35 4.20 3.60 0.90
CA GLY A 35 3.39 2.39 0.82
C GLY A 35 2.27 2.59 -0.19
N TYR A 36 2.07 1.62 -1.09
CA TYR A 36 1.11 1.76 -2.17
C TYR A 36 0.27 0.50 -2.39
N VAL A 37 -1.05 0.69 -2.49
CA VAL A 37 -2.02 -0.34 -2.88
C VAL A 37 -2.95 0.23 -3.95
N SER A 38 -3.11 -0.50 -5.04
CA SER A 38 -4.09 -0.19 -6.10
C SER A 38 -4.61 -1.46 -6.79
N PRO A 39 -5.70 -1.35 -7.55
CA PRO A 39 -6.18 -2.42 -8.39
C PRO A 39 -5.15 -2.86 -9.46
N GLU A 40 -4.34 -1.93 -9.99
CA GLU A 40 -3.28 -2.21 -10.96
C GLU A 40 -2.19 -3.08 -10.34
N LEU A 41 -1.76 -2.73 -9.12
CA LEU A 41 -0.79 -3.52 -8.37
C LEU A 41 -1.30 -4.94 -8.14
N HIS A 42 -2.57 -5.10 -7.80
CA HIS A 42 -3.19 -6.42 -7.64
C HIS A 42 -3.08 -7.25 -8.93
N ARG A 43 -3.43 -6.66 -10.07
CA ARG A 43 -3.37 -7.33 -11.39
C ARG A 43 -1.95 -7.66 -11.86
N SER A 44 -0.94 -6.99 -11.31
CA SER A 44 0.47 -7.24 -11.67
C SER A 44 1.01 -8.57 -11.14
N TYR A 45 0.39 -9.14 -10.11
CA TYR A 45 0.77 -10.44 -9.53
C TYR A 45 0.11 -11.59 -10.30
N GLN A 46 0.69 -11.95 -11.45
CA GLN A 46 0.20 -13.03 -12.32
C GLN A 46 0.84 -14.39 -12.05
N ARG A 47 1.93 -14.43 -11.29
CA ARG A 47 2.61 -15.67 -10.90
C ARG A 47 2.20 -16.06 -9.49
N ASP A 48 1.92 -17.35 -9.31
CA ASP A 48 1.59 -17.87 -7.99
C ASP A 48 2.86 -17.91 -7.12
N MET A 49 2.88 -17.07 -6.10
CA MET A 49 3.97 -16.97 -5.14
C MET A 49 3.39 -17.07 -3.71
N PRO A 50 4.15 -17.61 -2.74
CA PRO A 50 3.73 -17.59 -1.34
C PRO A 50 3.34 -16.18 -0.87
N ALA A 51 2.25 -16.06 -0.11
CA ALA A 51 1.74 -14.79 0.38
C ALA A 51 2.80 -13.96 1.11
N ILE A 52 3.61 -14.60 1.95
CA ILE A 52 4.70 -13.91 2.67
C ILE A 52 5.75 -13.30 1.74
N ARG A 53 5.99 -13.90 0.57
CA ARG A 53 6.93 -13.33 -0.43
C ARG A 53 6.35 -12.11 -1.13
N ILE A 54 5.02 -12.06 -1.29
CA ILE A 54 4.35 -10.84 -1.76
C ILE A 54 4.54 -9.71 -0.75
N VAL A 55 4.31 -9.98 0.55
CA VAL A 55 4.54 -9.01 1.61
C VAL A 55 5.99 -8.53 1.62
N ALA A 56 6.96 -9.46 1.57
CA ALA A 56 8.39 -9.15 1.55
C ALA A 56 8.81 -8.31 0.33
N SER A 57 8.15 -8.44 -0.82
CA SER A 57 8.43 -7.62 -2.00
C SER A 57 8.15 -6.13 -1.78
N GLY A 58 7.34 -5.80 -0.77
CA GLY A 58 7.09 -4.42 -0.35
C GLY A 58 8.32 -3.71 0.23
N LEU A 59 9.26 -4.45 0.81
CA LEU A 59 10.53 -3.90 1.31
C LEU A 59 11.43 -3.39 0.18
N MET A 60 11.26 -3.92 -1.03
CA MET A 60 12.07 -3.60 -2.21
C MET A 60 11.30 -2.84 -3.29
N ASP A 61 10.02 -2.52 -3.05
CA ASP A 61 9.11 -1.90 -4.04
C ASP A 61 9.09 -2.58 -5.42
N SER A 62 9.24 -3.89 -5.44
CA SER A 62 9.24 -4.70 -6.66
C SER A 62 7.97 -5.56 -6.77
N VAL A 63 7.58 -5.89 -7.99
CA VAL A 63 6.62 -6.96 -8.26
C VAL A 63 7.40 -8.26 -8.35
N GLY A 64 7.45 -8.99 -7.23
CA GLY A 64 8.28 -10.19 -7.08
C GLY A 64 9.49 -9.97 -6.16
N LEU A 65 10.12 -11.06 -5.78
CA LEU A 65 11.23 -11.07 -4.85
C LEU A 65 12.47 -11.58 -5.55
N TYR A 66 13.38 -10.69 -5.88
CA TYR A 66 14.63 -11.00 -6.60
C TYR A 66 15.81 -11.27 -5.67
N VAL A 67 15.71 -10.85 -4.40
CA VAL A 67 16.73 -11.07 -3.36
C VAL A 67 16.09 -11.79 -2.19
N LYS A 68 16.81 -12.73 -1.58
CA LYS A 68 16.33 -13.43 -0.37
C LYS A 68 16.28 -12.45 0.80
N PRO A 69 15.11 -12.22 1.42
CA PRO A 69 15.00 -11.34 2.58
C PRO A 69 15.81 -11.88 3.76
N LYS A 70 16.31 -10.99 4.60
CA LYS A 70 16.93 -11.35 5.88
C LYS A 70 15.86 -11.89 6.84
N GLU A 71 16.27 -12.66 7.85
CA GLU A 71 15.32 -13.20 8.84
C GLU A 71 14.60 -12.10 9.63
N GLU A 72 15.26 -10.98 9.91
CA GLU A 72 14.64 -9.80 10.52
C GLU A 72 13.49 -9.25 9.66
N ASP A 73 13.68 -9.17 8.35
CA ASP A 73 12.67 -8.72 7.41
C ASP A 73 11.50 -9.70 7.31
N MET A 74 11.78 -11.00 7.39
CA MET A 74 10.73 -12.02 7.46
C MET A 74 9.92 -11.92 8.75
N GLY A 75 10.55 -11.54 9.87
CA GLY A 75 9.85 -11.22 11.12
C GLY A 75 8.84 -10.09 10.95
N LYS A 76 9.23 -8.99 10.28
CA LYS A 76 8.31 -7.87 9.94
C LYS A 76 7.16 -8.34 9.04
N CYS A 77 7.45 -9.20 8.06
CA CYS A 77 6.42 -9.74 7.18
C CYS A 77 5.38 -10.57 7.96
N ARG A 78 5.82 -11.49 8.82
CA ARG A 78 4.93 -12.31 9.67
C ARG A 78 4.10 -11.42 10.60
N PHE A 79 4.71 -10.38 11.20
CA PHE A 79 4.00 -9.42 12.05
C PHE A 79 2.84 -8.76 11.29
N TRP A 80 3.10 -8.23 10.08
CA TRP A 80 2.05 -7.57 9.30
C TRP A 80 1.00 -8.55 8.77
N MET A 81 1.38 -9.77 8.42
CA MET A 81 0.41 -10.82 8.10
C MET A 81 -0.50 -11.13 9.30
N LYS A 82 0.06 -11.21 10.50
CA LYS A 82 -0.72 -11.39 11.73
C LYS A 82 -1.66 -10.22 11.98
N VAL A 83 -1.20 -8.97 11.85
CA VAL A 83 -2.04 -7.76 12.01
C VAL A 83 -3.26 -7.81 11.09
N PHE A 84 -3.10 -8.30 9.86
CA PHE A 84 -4.20 -8.42 8.90
C PHE A 84 -4.93 -9.77 8.96
N GLY A 85 -4.71 -10.59 10.00
CA GLY A 85 -5.44 -11.86 10.21
C GLY A 85 -5.12 -12.95 9.20
N LEU A 86 -3.91 -12.95 8.63
CA LEU A 86 -3.44 -13.88 7.60
C LEU A 86 -2.51 -14.96 8.18
N GLU A 87 -2.56 -15.21 9.49
CA GLU A 87 -1.77 -16.25 10.16
C GLU A 87 -2.10 -17.62 9.57
N GLY A 88 -1.07 -18.40 9.27
CA GLY A 88 -1.21 -19.74 8.67
C GLY A 88 -1.40 -19.71 7.14
N LEU A 89 -1.38 -18.53 6.50
CA LEU A 89 -1.45 -18.38 5.05
C LEU A 89 -0.12 -18.00 4.41
N GLU A 90 0.97 -17.96 5.19
CA GLU A 90 2.29 -17.46 4.79
C GLU A 90 2.82 -18.16 3.53
N ASP A 91 2.73 -19.50 3.51
CA ASP A 91 3.24 -20.32 2.41
C ASP A 91 2.17 -20.61 1.34
N ARG A 92 0.93 -20.14 1.56
CA ARG A 92 -0.13 -20.34 0.57
C ARG A 92 0.10 -19.49 -0.65
N GLY A 93 -0.09 -20.08 -1.84
CA GLY A 93 0.03 -19.38 -3.11
C GLY A 93 -0.97 -18.22 -3.18
N PHE A 94 -0.50 -17.04 -3.57
CA PHE A 94 -1.31 -15.81 -3.63
C PHE A 94 -2.55 -15.97 -4.49
N LEU A 95 -2.42 -16.61 -5.65
CA LEU A 95 -3.54 -16.83 -6.57
C LEU A 95 -4.58 -17.86 -6.05
N LYS A 96 -4.24 -18.62 -5.00
CA LYS A 96 -5.12 -19.56 -4.33
C LYS A 96 -5.87 -18.97 -3.13
N LEU A 97 -5.55 -17.72 -2.78
CA LEU A 97 -6.25 -16.95 -1.77
C LEU A 97 -7.56 -16.39 -2.32
N SER A 98 -8.54 -16.17 -1.45
CA SER A 98 -9.74 -15.40 -1.80
C SER A 98 -9.37 -13.96 -2.18
N SER A 99 -10.23 -13.26 -2.92
CA SER A 99 -10.00 -11.86 -3.31
C SER A 99 -9.79 -10.94 -2.10
N GLY A 100 -10.50 -11.19 -1.01
CA GLY A 100 -10.33 -10.46 0.25
C GLY A 100 -8.97 -10.73 0.90
N GLU A 101 -8.54 -11.99 1.00
CA GLU A 101 -7.22 -12.36 1.52
C GLU A 101 -6.09 -11.78 0.65
N GLN A 102 -6.23 -11.82 -0.67
CA GLN A 102 -5.28 -11.19 -1.59
C GLN A 102 -5.16 -9.68 -1.32
N ARG A 103 -6.28 -9.00 -1.09
CA ARG A 103 -6.30 -7.57 -0.74
C ARG A 103 -5.59 -7.31 0.57
N LEU A 104 -5.82 -8.13 1.60
CA LEU A 104 -5.13 -8.02 2.89
C LEU A 104 -3.62 -8.28 2.78
N VAL A 105 -3.18 -9.22 1.94
CA VAL A 105 -1.75 -9.44 1.64
C VAL A 105 -1.12 -8.21 1.01
N LEU A 106 -1.80 -7.54 0.07
CA LEU A 106 -1.30 -6.31 -0.56
C LEU A 106 -1.27 -5.13 0.41
N LEU A 107 -2.21 -5.05 1.34
CA LEU A 107 -2.15 -4.08 2.44
C LEU A 107 -0.94 -4.37 3.34
N ALA A 108 -0.74 -5.60 3.80
CA ALA A 108 0.43 -5.99 4.58
C ALA A 108 1.74 -5.62 3.86
N ARG A 109 1.80 -5.83 2.53
CA ARG A 109 2.91 -5.41 1.67
C ARG A 109 3.16 -3.89 1.71
N ALA A 110 2.12 -3.07 1.72
CA ALA A 110 2.27 -1.62 1.76
C ALA A 110 2.79 -1.12 3.12
N PHE A 111 2.39 -1.78 4.20
CA PHE A 111 2.77 -1.43 5.56
C PHE A 111 4.14 -1.98 6.01
N VAL A 112 4.66 -3.05 5.39
CA VAL A 112 5.83 -3.80 5.89
C VAL A 112 7.09 -2.96 6.04
N LYS A 113 7.27 -1.94 5.22
CA LYS A 113 8.42 -1.02 5.27
C LYS A 113 8.23 0.20 6.16
N ASP A 114 7.09 0.29 6.85
CA ASP A 114 6.72 1.42 7.72
C ASP A 114 6.79 2.79 7.00
N PRO A 115 6.07 2.98 5.89
CA PRO A 115 6.20 4.15 5.04
C PRO A 115 5.84 5.46 5.76
N GLU A 116 6.38 6.59 5.30
CA GLU A 116 5.96 7.92 5.73
C GLU A 116 4.67 8.36 5.02
N LEU A 117 4.52 7.97 3.76
CA LEU A 117 3.32 8.22 2.95
C LEU A 117 2.66 6.91 2.56
N LEU A 118 1.39 6.76 2.90
CA LEU A 118 0.56 5.62 2.51
C LEU A 118 -0.45 6.06 1.44
N ILE A 119 -0.42 5.42 0.28
CA ILE A 119 -1.36 5.68 -0.81
C ILE A 119 -2.23 4.45 -1.01
N LEU A 120 -3.52 4.61 -0.78
CA LEU A 120 -4.51 3.55 -0.84
C LEU A 120 -5.58 3.88 -1.88
N ASP A 121 -5.63 3.09 -2.94
CA ASP A 121 -6.64 3.20 -3.97
C ASP A 121 -7.63 2.04 -3.84
N GLU A 122 -8.87 2.37 -3.47
CA GLU A 122 -9.95 1.42 -3.19
C GLU A 122 -9.55 0.30 -2.20
N PRO A 123 -8.96 0.61 -1.03
CA PRO A 123 -8.37 -0.39 -0.15
C PRO A 123 -9.38 -1.38 0.45
N LEU A 124 -10.64 -0.96 0.60
CA LEU A 124 -11.70 -1.74 1.24
C LEU A 124 -12.57 -2.51 0.24
N HIS A 125 -12.32 -2.33 -1.07
CA HIS A 125 -13.10 -3.00 -2.11
C HIS A 125 -12.95 -4.53 -2.03
N GLY A 126 -14.09 -5.24 -2.03
CA GLY A 126 -14.11 -6.71 -1.98
C GLY A 126 -13.88 -7.33 -0.60
N LEU A 127 -13.73 -6.52 0.46
CA LEU A 127 -13.63 -7.00 1.83
C LEU A 127 -15.02 -7.16 2.47
N ASP A 128 -15.17 -8.18 3.31
CA ASP A 128 -16.31 -8.32 4.19
C ASP A 128 -16.30 -7.28 5.33
N ASN A 129 -17.39 -7.18 6.07
CA ASN A 129 -17.55 -6.17 7.12
C ASN A 129 -16.51 -6.28 8.26
N ARG A 130 -16.06 -7.49 8.60
CA ARG A 130 -15.06 -7.72 9.63
C ARG A 130 -13.69 -7.20 9.16
N ASN A 131 -13.28 -7.58 7.96
CA ASN A 131 -12.01 -7.17 7.37
C ASN A 131 -11.99 -5.66 7.05
N ARG A 132 -13.12 -5.08 6.63
CA ARG A 132 -13.24 -3.61 6.47
C ARG A 132 -12.96 -2.88 7.77
N ARG A 133 -13.53 -3.31 8.89
CA ARG A 133 -13.28 -2.71 10.22
C ARG A 133 -11.81 -2.84 10.60
N LEU A 134 -11.25 -4.04 10.50
CA LEU A 134 -9.83 -4.29 10.78
C LEU A 134 -8.92 -3.35 9.98
N VAL A 135 -9.13 -3.22 8.68
CA VAL A 135 -8.32 -2.35 7.83
C VAL A 135 -8.48 -0.88 8.25
N LYS A 136 -9.69 -0.42 8.55
CA LYS A 136 -9.91 0.95 9.05
C LYS A 136 -9.19 1.21 10.36
N ASP A 137 -9.26 0.29 11.33
CA ASP A 137 -8.56 0.40 12.62
C ASP A 137 -7.04 0.47 12.43
N VAL A 138 -6.48 -0.33 11.53
CA VAL A 138 -5.04 -0.31 11.19
C VAL A 138 -4.65 1.02 10.54
N ILE A 139 -5.45 1.54 9.63
CA ILE A 139 -5.23 2.85 8.99
C ILE A 139 -5.29 3.96 10.03
N GLU A 140 -6.27 3.97 10.91
CA GLU A 140 -6.39 4.98 11.97
C GLU A 140 -5.19 4.96 12.92
N ALA A 141 -4.76 3.76 13.34
CA ALA A 141 -3.56 3.60 14.16
C ALA A 141 -2.29 4.11 13.43
N PHE A 142 -2.19 3.91 12.12
CA PHE A 142 -1.10 4.46 11.32
C PHE A 142 -1.11 5.99 11.31
N CYS A 143 -2.28 6.61 11.06
CA CYS A 143 -2.43 8.06 10.98
C CYS A 143 -2.17 8.78 12.31
N GLN A 144 -2.37 8.10 13.46
CA GLN A 144 -2.07 8.66 14.78
C GLN A 144 -0.57 8.79 15.07
N ARG A 145 0.28 8.15 14.28
CA ARG A 145 1.73 8.19 14.46
C ARG A 145 2.31 9.48 13.87
N LYS A 146 3.34 10.02 14.52
CA LYS A 146 4.05 11.21 14.03
C LYS A 146 4.69 10.97 12.68
N ASN A 147 4.68 11.98 11.82
CA ASN A 147 5.28 11.97 10.48
C ASN A 147 4.69 10.90 9.55
N LYS A 148 3.42 10.58 9.72
CA LYS A 148 2.68 9.71 8.81
C LYS A 148 1.62 10.51 8.07
N THR A 149 1.55 10.30 6.76
CA THR A 149 0.58 10.92 5.87
C THR A 149 -0.12 9.83 5.07
N MET A 150 -1.39 10.02 4.79
CA MET A 150 -2.16 9.09 3.98
C MET A 150 -2.92 9.83 2.88
N ILE A 151 -2.96 9.22 1.70
CA ILE A 151 -3.86 9.57 0.60
C ILE A 151 -4.73 8.35 0.35
N MET A 152 -6.04 8.52 0.46
CA MET A 152 -7.00 7.46 0.18
C MET A 152 -7.93 7.87 -0.96
N VAL A 153 -8.12 6.99 -1.92
CA VAL A 153 -9.11 7.14 -2.99
C VAL A 153 -10.21 6.13 -2.75
N THR A 154 -11.45 6.57 -2.71
CA THR A 154 -12.64 5.71 -2.62
C THR A 154 -13.85 6.40 -3.25
N HIS A 155 -14.78 5.61 -3.76
CA HIS A 155 -16.09 6.07 -4.24
C HIS A 155 -17.16 6.11 -3.13
N TYR A 156 -16.87 5.58 -1.95
CA TYR A 156 -17.84 5.41 -0.86
C TYR A 156 -17.45 6.24 0.37
N LYS A 157 -18.30 7.20 0.74
CA LYS A 157 -18.05 8.07 1.91
C LYS A 157 -17.98 7.30 3.23
N GLU A 158 -18.78 6.24 3.37
CA GLU A 158 -18.81 5.37 4.55
C GLU A 158 -17.51 4.55 4.75
N GLU A 159 -16.70 4.46 3.72
CA GLU A 159 -15.40 3.80 3.80
C GLU A 159 -14.31 4.67 4.41
N LEU A 160 -14.51 5.99 4.44
CA LEU A 160 -13.50 6.91 4.97
C LEU A 160 -13.23 6.64 6.45
N PRO A 161 -11.95 6.45 6.86
CA PRO A 161 -11.56 6.40 8.26
C PRO A 161 -11.77 7.75 8.95
N ALA A 162 -11.91 7.74 10.28
CA ALA A 162 -12.11 8.96 11.07
C ALA A 162 -10.89 9.90 11.05
N CYS A 163 -9.71 9.41 10.70
CA CYS A 163 -8.47 10.19 10.61
C CYS A 163 -8.37 11.08 9.36
N ILE A 164 -9.34 11.04 8.43
CA ILE A 164 -9.34 11.91 7.26
C ILE A 164 -9.68 13.34 7.68
N ASP A 165 -8.76 14.26 7.46
CA ASP A 165 -8.90 15.69 7.79
C ASP A 165 -9.22 16.55 6.57
N HIS A 166 -8.85 16.13 5.36
CA HIS A 166 -9.08 16.83 4.11
C HIS A 166 -9.67 15.91 3.04
N SER A 167 -10.58 16.43 2.24
CA SER A 167 -11.17 15.68 1.11
C SER A 167 -11.28 16.53 -0.14
N ILE A 168 -11.01 15.91 -1.30
CA ILE A 168 -11.12 16.53 -2.63
C ILE A 168 -12.10 15.69 -3.45
N PHE A 169 -13.09 16.33 -4.04
CA PHE A 169 -14.03 15.70 -4.95
C PHE A 169 -13.63 15.99 -6.40
N LEU A 170 -13.34 14.93 -7.15
CA LEU A 170 -13.08 15.02 -8.57
C LEU A 170 -14.38 14.91 -9.35
N VAL A 171 -14.78 15.99 -10.02
CA VAL A 171 -15.97 16.01 -10.88
C VAL A 171 -15.51 15.88 -12.33
N ARG A 172 -16.09 14.91 -13.05
CA ARG A 172 -15.87 14.79 -14.49
C ARG A 172 -16.66 15.88 -15.20
N HIS A 173 -15.98 16.87 -15.78
CA HIS A 173 -16.60 17.75 -16.76
C HIS A 173 -16.75 16.97 -18.07
N THR A 174 -17.93 16.45 -18.35
CA THR A 174 -18.33 16.05 -19.70
C THR A 174 -18.46 17.32 -20.54
N LYS A 175 -17.57 17.47 -21.54
CA LYS A 175 -17.74 18.44 -22.62
C LYS A 175 -18.80 17.92 -23.58
#